data_f1707f4085fd3edda4e81d96fad5b130
#
_entry.id   f1707f4085fd3edda4e81d96fad5b130
#
_cell.length_a   1.000
_cell.length_b   1.000
_cell.length_c   1.000
_cell.angle_alpha   90.00
_cell.angle_beta   90.00
_cell.angle_gamma   90.00
#
_symmetry.space_group_name_H-M   'P 1'
#
loop_
_entity.id
_entity.type
_entity.pdbx_description
1 polymer ?
#
loop_
_entity_poly.entity_id
_entity_poly.type
_entity_poly.pdbx_seq_one_letter_code
_entity_poly.pdbx_strand_id
1 'polypeptide(L)'
;MKESQLQSKIIERLKKHGWYVVKLIQTNTNGIPDLMCIRKGNVIFLEVKREGGELSPLQEHRIKQLNQMGVFARMIDNLDDVNVFCHQDL
;
A
#
# COMPACT_ATOMS: atom_id res chain seq x y z
N MET A 1 -12.14 4.61 12.60
CA MET A 1 -12.13 3.36 11.80
C MET A 1 -10.93 2.54 12.19
N LYS A 2 -11.11 1.24 12.35
CA LYS A 2 -10.01 0.32 12.62
C LYS A 2 -9.12 0.19 11.39
N GLU A 3 -7.84 -0.10 11.62
CA GLU A 3 -6.88 -0.31 10.52
C GLU A 3 -7.34 -1.40 9.55
N SER A 4 -7.86 -2.52 10.06
CA SER A 4 -8.37 -3.61 9.24
C SER A 4 -9.56 -3.19 8.36
N GLN A 5 -10.42 -2.33 8.87
CA GLN A 5 -11.56 -1.80 8.12
C GLN A 5 -11.08 -0.87 7.01
N LEU A 6 -10.13 0.00 7.31
CA LEU A 6 -9.53 0.89 6.32
C LEU A 6 -8.83 0.09 5.22
N GLN A 7 -8.07 -0.93 5.60
CA GLN A 7 -7.38 -1.81 4.65
C GLN A 7 -8.38 -2.46 3.69
N SER A 8 -9.49 -3.01 4.21
CA SER A 8 -10.52 -3.64 3.38
C SER A 8 -11.12 -2.66 2.38
N LYS A 9 -11.39 -1.42 2.81
CA LYS A 9 -11.96 -0.39 1.94
C LYS A 9 -10.96 0.06 0.87
N ILE A 10 -9.69 0.15 1.22
CA ILE A 10 -8.62 0.49 0.27
C ILE A 10 -8.50 -0.58 -0.81
N ILE A 11 -8.48 -1.85 -0.40
CA ILE A 11 -8.41 -2.98 -1.33
C ILE A 11 -9.60 -2.95 -2.30
N GLU A 12 -10.80 -2.79 -1.76
CA GLU A 12 -12.03 -2.74 -2.56
C GLU A 12 -11.97 -1.61 -3.59
N ARG A 13 -11.55 -0.41 -3.16
CA ARG A 13 -11.48 0.74 -4.05
C ARG A 13 -10.44 0.55 -5.16
N LEU A 14 -9.26 0.04 -4.83
CA LEU A 14 -8.22 -0.23 -5.80
C LEU A 14 -8.68 -1.28 -6.83
N LYS A 15 -9.28 -2.36 -6.38
CA LYS A 15 -9.81 -3.40 -7.28
C LYS A 15 -10.86 -2.84 -8.22
N LYS A 16 -11.73 -1.96 -7.74
CA LYS A 16 -12.76 -1.33 -8.53
C LYS A 16 -12.16 -0.50 -9.69
N HIS A 17 -10.95 0.00 -9.52
CA HIS A 17 -10.25 0.79 -10.53
C HIS A 17 -9.18 0.01 -11.29
N GLY A 18 -9.29 -1.30 -11.30
CA GLY A 18 -8.46 -2.16 -12.15
C GLY A 18 -7.15 -2.62 -11.56
N TRP A 19 -6.91 -2.36 -10.27
CA TRP A 19 -5.71 -2.85 -9.60
C TRP A 19 -5.85 -4.30 -9.18
N TYR A 20 -4.80 -5.08 -9.43
CA TYR A 20 -4.65 -6.41 -8.85
C TYR A 20 -3.96 -6.23 -7.50
N VAL A 21 -4.65 -6.58 -6.41
CA VAL A 21 -4.18 -6.32 -5.07
C VAL A 21 -3.85 -7.62 -4.35
N VAL A 22 -2.61 -7.73 -3.89
CA VAL A 22 -2.12 -8.87 -3.11
C VAL A 22 -1.88 -8.43 -1.68
N LYS A 23 -2.48 -9.12 -0.73
CA LYS A 23 -2.27 -8.90 0.69
C LYS A 23 -1.07 -9.75 1.13
N LEU A 24 0.01 -9.10 1.56
CA LEU A 24 1.25 -9.78 1.93
C LEU A 24 1.18 -10.18 3.41
N ILE A 25 0.57 -11.33 3.68
CA ILE A 25 0.33 -11.81 5.05
C ILE A 25 1.57 -12.44 5.64
N GLN A 26 2.29 -13.22 4.84
CA GLN A 26 3.50 -13.92 5.29
C GLN A 26 4.57 -13.82 4.21
N THR A 27 5.73 -13.28 4.58
CA THR A 27 6.86 -13.12 3.68
C THR A 27 8.14 -13.49 4.41
N ASN A 28 9.21 -13.65 3.65
CA ASN A 28 10.54 -13.91 4.21
C ASN A 28 11.25 -12.64 4.70
N THR A 29 10.60 -11.48 4.58
CA THR A 29 11.19 -10.18 4.93
C THR A 29 10.27 -9.44 5.88
N ASN A 30 10.73 -9.21 7.11
CA ASN A 30 9.97 -8.49 8.10
C ASN A 30 9.84 -7.01 7.74
N GLY A 31 8.70 -6.41 8.07
CA GLY A 31 8.45 -4.98 7.85
C GLY A 31 8.05 -4.62 6.43
N ILE A 32 7.83 -5.59 5.57
CA ILE A 32 7.31 -5.38 4.22
C ILE A 32 5.92 -4.72 4.30
N PRO A 33 5.57 -3.81 3.38
CA PRO A 33 4.22 -3.23 3.35
C PRO A 33 3.11 -4.28 3.20
N ASP A 34 1.92 -3.95 3.69
CA ASP A 34 0.77 -4.87 3.72
C ASP A 34 0.28 -5.31 2.36
N LEU A 35 0.33 -4.41 1.38
CA LEU A 35 -0.28 -4.61 0.08
C LEU A 35 0.72 -4.42 -1.05
N MET A 36 0.65 -5.33 -2.02
CA MET A 36 1.30 -5.18 -3.31
C MET A 36 0.21 -5.00 -4.36
N CYS A 37 0.25 -3.93 -5.11
CA CYS A 37 -0.79 -3.58 -6.08
C CYS A 37 -0.18 -3.44 -7.46
N ILE A 38 -0.83 -4.08 -8.44
CA ILE A 38 -0.32 -4.15 -9.81
C ILE A 38 -1.39 -3.70 -10.78
N ARG A 39 -1.03 -2.80 -11.70
CA ARG A 39 -1.90 -2.38 -12.79
C ARG A 39 -1.05 -1.95 -13.99
N LYS A 40 -1.33 -2.53 -15.16
CA LYS A 40 -0.67 -2.17 -16.43
C LYS A 40 0.86 -2.17 -16.32
N GLY A 41 1.41 -3.17 -15.66
CA GLY A 41 2.85 -3.30 -15.48
C GLY A 41 3.46 -2.45 -14.35
N ASN A 42 2.67 -1.60 -13.71
CA ASN A 42 3.13 -0.80 -12.58
C ASN A 42 2.88 -1.52 -11.27
N VAL A 43 3.86 -1.51 -10.39
CA VAL A 43 3.79 -2.13 -9.07
C VAL A 43 3.95 -1.05 -8.01
N ILE A 44 3.00 -1.00 -7.08
CA ILE A 44 3.12 -0.13 -5.90
C ILE A 44 2.93 -0.96 -4.63
N PHE A 45 3.58 -0.51 -3.54
CA PHE A 45 3.44 -1.11 -2.22
C PHE A 45 2.82 -0.11 -1.27
N LEU A 46 1.81 -0.54 -0.51
CA LEU A 46 1.13 0.33 0.45
C LEU A 46 1.15 -0.30 1.85
N GLU A 47 1.64 0.47 2.81
CA GLU A 47 1.54 0.12 4.23
C GLU A 47 0.34 0.84 4.80
N VAL A 48 -0.69 0.10 5.18
CA VAL A 48 -1.92 0.69 5.71
C VAL A 48 -1.80 0.92 7.21
N LYS A 49 -2.07 2.14 7.64
CA LYS A 49 -2.16 2.52 9.05
C LYS A 49 -3.50 3.19 9.30
N ARG A 50 -4.03 3.05 10.52
CA ARG A 50 -5.19 3.86 10.92
C ARG A 50 -4.81 5.34 10.82
N GLU A 51 -5.80 6.20 10.69
CA GLU A 51 -5.57 7.64 10.64
C GLU A 51 -4.74 8.10 11.85
N GLY A 52 -3.68 8.84 11.57
CA GLY A 52 -2.73 9.30 12.60
C GLY A 52 -1.76 8.24 13.09
N GLY A 53 -1.80 7.04 12.54
CA GLY A 53 -0.85 5.98 12.89
C GLY A 53 0.55 6.25 12.34
N GLU A 54 1.54 5.58 12.90
CA GLU A 54 2.94 5.77 12.55
C GLU A 54 3.59 4.48 12.09
N LEU A 55 4.55 4.61 11.18
CA LEU A 55 5.39 3.49 10.77
C LEU A 55 6.36 3.12 11.90
N SER A 56 6.62 1.81 12.07
CA SER A 56 7.75 1.37 12.85
C SER A 56 9.05 1.73 12.11
N PRO A 57 10.20 1.80 12.82
CA PRO A 57 11.48 2.03 12.16
C PRO A 57 11.79 1.02 11.06
N LEU A 58 11.42 -0.25 11.26
CA LEU A 58 11.65 -1.28 10.26
C LEU A 58 10.78 -1.09 9.03
N GLN A 59 9.50 -0.75 9.22
CA GLN A 59 8.58 -0.46 8.11
C GLN A 59 9.07 0.72 7.29
N GLU A 60 9.52 1.77 7.97
CA GLU A 60 10.09 2.95 7.31
C GLU A 60 11.33 2.58 6.50
N HIS A 61 12.20 1.75 7.04
CA HIS A 61 13.39 1.26 6.35
C HIS A 61 13.02 0.46 5.09
N ARG A 62 12.02 -0.42 5.18
CA ARG A 62 11.58 -1.22 4.03
C ARG A 62 10.99 -0.36 2.92
N ILE A 63 10.22 0.65 3.28
CA ILE A 63 9.66 1.59 2.30
C ILE A 63 10.77 2.32 1.55
N LYS A 64 11.77 2.82 2.27
CA LYS A 64 12.94 3.47 1.66
C LYS A 64 13.68 2.52 0.72
N GLN A 65 13.88 1.28 1.17
CA GLN A 65 14.57 0.25 0.40
C GLN A 65 13.85 -0.04 -0.93
N LEU A 66 12.53 -0.19 -0.87
CA LEU A 66 11.70 -0.44 -2.06
C LEU A 66 11.76 0.75 -3.03
N ASN A 67 11.66 1.96 -2.52
CA ASN A 67 11.76 3.16 -3.36
C ASN A 67 13.13 3.26 -4.04
N GLN A 68 14.19 2.86 -3.34
CA GLN A 68 15.54 2.82 -3.92
C GLN A 68 15.68 1.76 -5.01
N MET A 69 14.90 0.70 -4.95
CA MET A 69 14.85 -0.35 -5.96
C MET A 69 14.02 0.04 -7.19
N GLY A 70 13.42 1.22 -7.18
CA GLY A 70 12.67 1.76 -8.31
C GLY A 70 11.18 1.47 -8.29
N VAL A 71 10.64 0.88 -7.22
CA VAL A 71 9.19 0.69 -7.09
C VAL A 71 8.63 1.70 -6.09
N PHE A 72 7.40 2.12 -6.33
CA PHE A 72 6.72 3.08 -5.47
C PHE A 72 6.24 2.37 -4.20
N ALA A 73 6.56 2.93 -3.04
CA ALA A 73 6.09 2.42 -1.75
C ALA A 73 5.81 3.59 -0.81
N ARG A 74 4.71 3.53 -0.08
CA ARG A 74 4.36 4.56 0.90
C ARG A 74 3.40 4.03 1.95
N MET A 75 3.29 4.77 3.06
CA MET A 75 2.23 4.60 4.03
C MET A 75 0.95 5.26 3.51
N ILE A 76 -0.19 4.68 3.86
CA ILE A 76 -1.49 5.26 3.55
C ILE A 76 -2.40 5.10 4.78
N ASP A 77 -3.08 6.17 5.16
CA ASP A 77 -3.92 6.20 6.37
C ASP A 77 -5.32 6.75 6.14
N ASN A 78 -5.69 6.95 4.88
CA ASN A 78 -7.03 7.45 4.53
C ASN A 78 -7.40 7.03 3.11
N LEU A 79 -8.70 7.07 2.82
CA LEU A 79 -9.21 6.69 1.49
C LEU A 79 -8.96 7.75 0.43
N ASP A 80 -8.90 9.01 0.80
CA ASP A 80 -8.72 10.10 -0.16
C ASP A 80 -7.38 9.99 -0.89
N ASP A 81 -6.33 9.58 -0.18
CA ASP A 81 -5.01 9.40 -0.78
C ASP A 81 -4.98 8.26 -1.79
N VAL A 82 -5.86 7.27 -1.63
CA VAL A 82 -6.00 6.17 -2.59
C VAL A 82 -6.53 6.66 -3.94
N ASN A 83 -7.35 7.69 -3.94
CA ASN A 83 -7.94 8.23 -5.15
C ASN A 83 -6.89 8.72 -6.16
N VAL A 84 -5.72 9.14 -5.68
CA VAL A 84 -4.61 9.52 -6.55
C VAL A 84 -4.23 8.36 -7.48
N PHE A 85 -4.16 7.14 -6.95
CA PHE A 85 -3.83 5.96 -7.75
C PHE A 85 -4.99 5.52 -8.65
N CYS A 86 -6.22 5.75 -8.22
CA CYS A 86 -7.41 5.38 -8.97
C CYS A 86 -7.61 6.20 -10.23
N HIS A 87 -7.15 7.44 -10.22
CA HIS A 87 -7.38 8.37 -11.33
C HIS A 87 -6.14 8.63 -12.20
N GLN A 88 -5.00 8.02 -11.85
CA GLN A 88 -3.80 8.12 -12.68
C GLN A 88 -3.90 7.15 -13.86
N ASP A 89 -3.56 7.66 -15.02
CA ASP A 89 -3.40 6.84 -16.22
C ASP A 89 -1.94 6.36 -16.23
N LEU A 90 -1.74 5.26 -15.57
CA LEU A 90 -0.41 4.67 -15.41
C LEU A 90 -0.08 3.73 -16.57
#